data_59b635548a47bf0b4d550335e526afb3
#
_entry.id   59b635548a47bf0b4d550335e526afb3
#
_cell.length_a   1.000
_cell.length_b   1.000
_cell.length_c   1.000
_cell.angle_alpha   90.00
_cell.angle_beta   90.00
_cell.angle_gamma   90.00
#
_symmetry.space_group_name_H-M   'P 1'
#
loop_
_entity.id
_entity.type
_entity.pdbx_description
1 polymer ?
#
loop_
_entity_poly.entity_id
_entity_poly.type
_entity_poly.pdbx_seq_one_letter_code
_entity_poly.pdbx_strand_id
1 'polypeptide(L)'
;MESTHSYSGSEELYPSKRKMIPILLGSALFVAAGIFLMNAEEGFAVAVGAVSACFFAVTLVYSLWRILAPRPSLILREQGFVDNASISSVGEVSWEEVTDIFVYSFMNQRFIGIKVEKPERVLAHLPSWKRTLLRANRGMVEATVNLPVVAFTEPLDDVARKLRERWEQYKQAQDRA
;
A
#
# COMPACT_ATOMS: atom_id res chain seq x y z
N MET A 1 21.05 29.99 -3.06
CA MET A 1 20.26 30.02 -4.31
C MET A 1 19.55 28.68 -4.38
N GLU A 2 18.45 28.61 -3.70
CA GLU A 2 17.66 27.38 -3.51
C GLU A 2 16.70 27.28 -4.69
N SER A 3 16.91 26.26 -5.52
CA SER A 3 16.07 26.00 -6.70
C SER A 3 14.70 25.53 -6.24
N THR A 4 13.75 26.45 -6.20
CA THR A 4 12.33 26.18 -6.05
C THR A 4 11.89 25.37 -7.28
N HIS A 5 11.99 24.05 -7.23
CA HIS A 5 11.35 23.17 -8.21
C HIS A 5 9.84 23.28 -7.98
N SER A 6 9.20 24.16 -8.72
CA SER A 6 7.75 24.17 -8.91
C SER A 6 7.37 22.88 -9.66
N TYR A 7 6.95 21.84 -8.93
CA TYR A 7 6.40 20.62 -9.50
C TYR A 7 4.97 20.89 -9.99
N SER A 8 4.86 21.56 -11.13
CA SER A 8 3.62 21.64 -11.89
C SER A 8 3.38 20.30 -12.59
N GLY A 9 2.62 19.39 -11.95
CA GLY A 9 2.26 18.12 -12.55
C GLY A 9 2.05 17.00 -11.51
N SER A 10 1.39 15.93 -11.92
CA SER A 10 1.27 14.71 -11.15
C SER A 10 2.57 13.91 -11.19
N GLU A 11 3.05 13.44 -10.04
CA GLU A 11 4.20 12.54 -9.90
C GLU A 11 3.70 11.13 -9.59
N GLU A 12 4.12 10.15 -10.37
CA GLU A 12 3.70 8.76 -10.22
C GLU A 12 4.83 7.90 -9.65
N LEU A 13 4.56 7.20 -8.57
CA LEU A 13 5.48 6.30 -7.89
C LEU A 13 5.04 4.85 -8.09
N TYR A 14 5.95 4.02 -8.61
CA TYR A 14 5.67 2.65 -9.03
C TYR A 14 6.20 1.60 -8.05
N PRO A 15 5.55 0.41 -8.00
CA PRO A 15 5.99 -0.69 -7.15
C PRO A 15 7.34 -1.26 -7.61
N SER A 16 8.14 -1.73 -6.66
CA SER A 16 9.40 -2.37 -6.94
C SER A 16 9.20 -3.81 -7.41
N LYS A 17 9.41 -4.07 -8.70
CA LYS A 17 9.41 -5.44 -9.25
C LYS A 17 10.40 -6.33 -8.48
N ARG A 18 11.57 -5.80 -8.13
CA ARG A 18 12.62 -6.54 -7.41
C ARG A 18 12.18 -7.01 -6.03
N LYS A 19 11.37 -6.21 -5.32
CA LYS A 19 10.81 -6.58 -4.01
C LYS A 19 9.63 -7.55 -4.13
N MET A 20 8.97 -7.61 -5.29
CA MET A 20 7.84 -8.50 -5.55
C MET A 20 8.26 -9.92 -5.99
N ILE A 21 9.46 -10.07 -6.59
CA ILE A 21 9.95 -11.38 -7.05
C ILE A 21 10.02 -12.41 -5.92
N PRO A 22 10.58 -12.12 -4.72
CA PRO A 22 10.59 -13.09 -3.62
C PRO A 22 9.19 -13.54 -3.19
N ILE A 23 8.21 -12.62 -3.22
CA ILE A 23 6.81 -12.93 -2.89
C ILE A 23 6.24 -13.89 -3.94
N LEU A 24 6.49 -13.61 -5.22
CA LEU A 24 6.05 -14.46 -6.33
C LEU A 24 6.62 -15.89 -6.20
N LEU A 25 7.96 -16.00 -6.02
CA LEU A 25 8.64 -17.30 -5.90
C LEU A 25 8.19 -18.05 -4.64
N GLY A 26 8.06 -17.37 -3.51
CA GLY A 26 7.56 -17.97 -2.28
C GLY A 26 6.12 -18.48 -2.45
N SER A 27 5.25 -17.72 -3.07
CA SER A 27 3.87 -18.13 -3.35
C SER A 27 3.83 -19.36 -4.27
N ALA A 28 4.66 -19.40 -5.32
CA ALA A 28 4.75 -20.57 -6.20
C ALA A 28 5.21 -21.84 -5.45
N LEU A 29 6.20 -21.70 -4.57
CA LEU A 29 6.68 -22.79 -3.73
C LEU A 29 5.57 -23.33 -2.80
N PHE A 30 4.83 -22.43 -2.15
CA PHE A 30 3.75 -22.83 -1.25
C PHE A 30 2.56 -23.44 -2.00
N VAL A 31 2.26 -22.99 -3.23
CA VAL A 31 1.28 -23.67 -4.09
C VAL A 31 1.71 -25.09 -4.40
N ALA A 32 2.97 -25.30 -4.82
CA ALA A 32 3.50 -26.62 -5.12
C ALA A 32 3.49 -27.55 -3.88
N ALA A 33 3.91 -27.03 -2.73
CA ALA A 33 3.88 -27.75 -1.46
C ALA A 33 2.44 -28.10 -1.03
N GLY A 34 1.48 -27.18 -1.21
CA GLY A 34 0.07 -27.41 -0.94
C GLY A 34 -0.51 -28.53 -1.83
N ILE A 35 -0.22 -28.50 -3.14
CA ILE A 35 -0.63 -29.55 -4.06
C ILE A 35 0.00 -30.91 -3.68
N PHE A 36 1.27 -30.91 -3.28
CA PHE A 36 1.95 -32.12 -2.80
C PHE A 36 1.25 -32.70 -1.56
N LEU A 37 0.89 -31.85 -0.59
CA LEU A 37 0.17 -32.25 0.62
C LEU A 37 -1.21 -32.85 0.33
N MET A 38 -1.86 -32.44 -0.76
CA MET A 38 -3.17 -32.99 -1.15
C MET A 38 -3.09 -34.47 -1.60
N ASN A 39 -1.89 -35.01 -1.87
CA ASN A 39 -1.70 -36.42 -2.16
C ASN A 39 -1.43 -37.26 -0.89
N ALA A 40 -1.48 -36.68 0.31
CA ALA A 40 -1.33 -37.42 1.56
C ALA A 40 -2.57 -38.27 1.84
N GLU A 41 -2.36 -39.41 2.55
CA GLU A 41 -3.48 -40.28 2.95
C GLU A 41 -4.34 -39.70 4.08
N GLU A 42 -3.77 -38.79 4.87
CA GLU A 42 -4.42 -38.18 6.02
C GLU A 42 -5.32 -36.99 5.58
N GLY A 43 -6.61 -37.08 5.87
CA GLY A 43 -7.59 -36.04 5.50
C GLY A 43 -7.27 -34.64 6.02
N PHE A 44 -6.64 -34.54 7.20
CA PHE A 44 -6.18 -33.26 7.74
C PHE A 44 -5.07 -32.63 6.87
N ALA A 45 -4.10 -33.41 6.45
CA ALA A 45 -3.01 -32.95 5.56
C ALA A 45 -3.57 -32.49 4.21
N VAL A 46 -4.54 -33.21 3.65
CA VAL A 46 -5.24 -32.82 2.40
C VAL A 46 -5.95 -31.47 2.57
N ALA A 47 -6.67 -31.29 3.67
CA ALA A 47 -7.38 -30.02 3.95
C ALA A 47 -6.42 -28.83 4.08
N VAL A 48 -5.32 -29.01 4.83
CA VAL A 48 -4.26 -27.98 4.97
C VAL A 48 -3.62 -27.69 3.61
N GLY A 49 -3.34 -28.71 2.81
CA GLY A 49 -2.79 -28.57 1.46
C GLY A 49 -3.70 -27.76 0.55
N ALA A 50 -4.99 -28.07 0.55
CA ALA A 50 -5.97 -27.37 -0.27
C ALA A 50 -6.11 -25.89 0.13
N VAL A 51 -6.22 -25.59 1.42
CA VAL A 51 -6.31 -24.20 1.93
C VAL A 51 -5.04 -23.43 1.58
N SER A 52 -3.85 -24.05 1.79
CA SER A 52 -2.57 -23.44 1.44
C SER A 52 -2.48 -23.16 -0.06
N ALA A 53 -2.76 -24.14 -0.91
CA ALA A 53 -2.71 -23.99 -2.36
C ALA A 53 -3.64 -22.87 -2.84
N CYS A 54 -4.87 -22.82 -2.37
CA CYS A 54 -5.83 -21.76 -2.73
C CYS A 54 -5.35 -20.38 -2.30
N PHE A 55 -4.90 -20.21 -1.06
CA PHE A 55 -4.44 -18.93 -0.53
C PHE A 55 -3.22 -18.40 -1.31
N PHE A 56 -2.22 -19.26 -1.51
CA PHE A 56 -1.01 -18.85 -2.21
C PHE A 56 -1.20 -18.73 -3.72
N ALA A 57 -2.16 -19.43 -4.33
CA ALA A 57 -2.52 -19.22 -5.73
C ALA A 57 -3.10 -17.82 -5.95
N VAL A 58 -3.94 -17.31 -5.07
CA VAL A 58 -4.44 -15.93 -5.13
C VAL A 58 -3.29 -14.92 -5.02
N THR A 59 -2.38 -15.15 -4.08
CA THR A 59 -1.20 -14.28 -3.90
C THR A 59 -0.28 -14.32 -5.13
N LEU A 60 -0.08 -15.50 -5.72
CA LEU A 60 0.71 -15.72 -6.94
C LEU A 60 0.11 -14.95 -8.13
N VAL A 61 -1.18 -15.12 -8.39
CA VAL A 61 -1.89 -14.45 -9.48
C VAL A 61 -1.85 -12.93 -9.29
N TYR A 62 -2.11 -12.44 -8.08
CA TYR A 62 -2.04 -11.01 -7.77
C TYR A 62 -0.64 -10.44 -8.01
N SER A 63 0.40 -11.12 -7.52
CA SER A 63 1.80 -10.69 -7.68
C SER A 63 2.21 -10.68 -9.15
N LEU A 64 1.83 -11.71 -9.91
CA LEU A 64 2.10 -11.81 -11.34
C LEU A 64 1.41 -10.68 -12.11
N TRP A 65 0.13 -10.44 -11.81
CA TRP A 65 -0.62 -9.35 -12.44
C TRP A 65 0.01 -7.98 -12.16
N ARG A 66 0.45 -7.70 -10.93
CA ARG A 66 1.13 -6.44 -10.55
C ARG A 66 2.48 -6.26 -11.26
N ILE A 67 3.20 -7.35 -11.55
CA ILE A 67 4.47 -7.30 -12.28
C ILE A 67 4.25 -7.06 -13.76
N LEU A 68 3.23 -7.70 -14.37
CA LEU A 68 2.94 -7.61 -15.80
C LEU A 68 2.21 -6.32 -16.18
N ALA A 69 1.32 -5.83 -15.32
CA ALA A 69 0.55 -4.60 -15.51
C ALA A 69 0.83 -3.61 -14.37
N PRO A 70 2.03 -3.02 -14.30
CA PRO A 70 2.39 -2.09 -13.23
C PRO A 70 1.51 -0.86 -13.29
N ARG A 71 0.75 -0.64 -12.21
CA ARG A 71 0.03 0.61 -11.97
C ARG A 71 0.78 1.41 -10.92
N PRO A 72 0.77 2.76 -11.00
CA PRO A 72 1.40 3.57 -9.97
C PRO A 72 0.78 3.25 -8.61
N SER A 73 1.65 3.00 -7.62
CA SER A 73 1.25 2.73 -6.24
C SER A 73 0.81 3.99 -5.52
N LEU A 74 1.39 5.12 -5.90
CA LEU A 74 1.06 6.43 -5.34
C LEU A 74 1.15 7.47 -6.47
N ILE A 75 0.15 8.33 -6.56
CA ILE A 75 0.14 9.46 -7.49
C ILE A 75 0.03 10.73 -6.65
N LEU A 76 1.07 11.55 -6.66
CA LEU A 76 1.10 12.84 -5.99
C LEU A 76 0.51 13.90 -6.94
N ARG A 77 -0.44 14.69 -6.46
CA ARG A 77 -1.09 15.78 -7.18
C ARG A 77 -0.97 17.08 -6.39
N GLU A 78 -1.32 18.20 -7.00
CA GLU A 78 -1.32 19.52 -6.34
C GLU A 78 -2.31 19.59 -5.16
N GLN A 79 -3.47 18.97 -5.29
CA GLN A 79 -4.56 19.05 -4.28
C GLN A 79 -4.62 17.82 -3.34
N GLY A 80 -3.80 16.80 -3.58
CA GLY A 80 -3.86 15.56 -2.81
C GLY A 80 -3.00 14.47 -3.39
N PHE A 81 -3.29 13.24 -3.01
CA PHE A 81 -2.65 12.06 -3.57
C PHE A 81 -3.65 10.93 -3.79
N VAL A 82 -3.29 9.99 -4.66
CA VAL A 82 -4.07 8.75 -4.89
C VAL A 82 -3.25 7.57 -4.39
N ASP A 83 -3.77 6.88 -3.40
CA ASP A 83 -3.21 5.63 -2.87
C ASP A 83 -3.76 4.44 -3.66
N ASN A 84 -2.85 3.70 -4.32
CA ASN A 84 -3.09 2.41 -4.98
C ASN A 84 -2.05 1.37 -4.52
N ALA A 85 -1.41 1.60 -3.35
CA ALA A 85 -0.27 0.84 -2.88
C ALA A 85 -0.60 -0.61 -2.54
N SER A 86 -1.84 -0.88 -2.12
CA SER A 86 -2.26 -2.20 -1.63
C SER A 86 -3.73 -2.52 -1.96
N ILE A 87 -4.17 -3.73 -1.64
CA ILE A 87 -5.58 -4.13 -1.72
C ILE A 87 -6.45 -3.27 -0.77
N SER A 88 -5.88 -2.84 0.36
CA SER A 88 -6.53 -1.97 1.35
C SER A 88 -6.32 -0.48 1.09
N SER A 89 -5.87 -0.09 -0.11
CA SER A 89 -5.69 1.32 -0.48
C SER A 89 -6.99 2.11 -0.35
N VAL A 90 -6.85 3.36 0.07
CA VAL A 90 -8.00 4.25 0.31
C VAL A 90 -8.42 5.03 -0.95
N GLY A 91 -7.59 5.07 -1.99
CA GLY A 91 -7.83 5.86 -3.19
C GLY A 91 -7.42 7.31 -3.01
N GLU A 92 -8.25 8.25 -3.46
CA GLU A 92 -7.95 9.69 -3.44
C GLU A 92 -8.11 10.28 -2.05
N VAL A 93 -7.10 11.08 -1.63
CA VAL A 93 -7.06 11.80 -0.37
C VAL A 93 -6.59 13.23 -0.63
N SER A 94 -7.34 14.23 -0.17
CA SER A 94 -6.97 15.64 -0.26
C SER A 94 -5.90 15.99 0.78
N TRP A 95 -4.97 16.90 0.43
CA TRP A 95 -4.00 17.43 1.40
C TRP A 95 -4.66 18.18 2.56
N GLU A 96 -5.83 18.76 2.33
CA GLU A 96 -6.64 19.43 3.37
C GLU A 96 -7.01 18.47 4.52
N GLU A 97 -7.24 17.19 4.19
CA GLU A 97 -7.62 16.18 5.18
C GLU A 97 -6.42 15.63 5.96
N VAL A 98 -5.19 15.83 5.47
CA VAL A 98 -3.97 15.27 6.08
C VAL A 98 -3.59 16.07 7.33
N THR A 99 -3.38 15.37 8.44
CA THR A 99 -2.94 15.96 9.70
C THR A 99 -1.51 15.59 10.09
N ASP A 100 -1.01 14.43 9.65
CA ASP A 100 0.35 13.97 9.94
C ASP A 100 0.84 12.94 8.92
N ILE A 101 2.15 12.95 8.65
CA ILE A 101 2.84 11.98 7.79
C ILE A 101 4.09 11.50 8.54
N PHE A 102 4.12 10.23 8.90
CA PHE A 102 5.19 9.64 9.68
C PHE A 102 5.63 8.27 9.13
N VAL A 103 6.85 7.88 9.47
CA VAL A 103 7.37 6.53 9.17
C VAL A 103 7.35 5.72 10.44
N TYR A 104 6.86 4.50 10.37
CA TYR A 104 6.83 3.57 11.49
C TYR A 104 7.21 2.15 11.06
N SER A 105 7.50 1.31 12.04
CA SER A 105 7.79 -0.11 11.82
C SER A 105 6.74 -0.96 12.55
N PHE A 106 6.22 -1.94 11.85
CA PHE A 106 5.29 -2.92 12.40
C PHE A 106 5.67 -4.31 11.90
N MET A 107 5.80 -5.29 12.79
CA MET A 107 6.21 -6.67 12.48
C MET A 107 7.47 -6.74 11.59
N ASN A 108 8.48 -5.94 11.93
CA ASN A 108 9.75 -5.83 11.19
C ASN A 108 9.63 -5.31 9.74
N GLN A 109 8.49 -4.71 9.39
CA GLN A 109 8.28 -4.04 8.11
C GLN A 109 8.10 -2.54 8.34
N ARG A 110 8.62 -1.73 7.39
CA ARG A 110 8.48 -0.27 7.44
C ARG A 110 7.32 0.19 6.58
N PHE A 111 6.61 1.20 7.11
CA PHE A 111 5.46 1.81 6.47
C PHE A 111 5.54 3.33 6.57
N ILE A 112 4.88 4.03 5.63
CA ILE A 112 4.50 5.42 5.81
C ILE A 112 3.05 5.41 6.28
N GLY A 113 2.81 5.98 7.48
CA GLY A 113 1.49 6.24 8.02
C GLY A 113 1.06 7.66 7.71
N ILE A 114 -0.19 7.82 7.25
CA ILE A 114 -0.78 9.14 7.03
C ILE A 114 -2.04 9.22 7.88
N LYS A 115 -2.09 10.22 8.78
CA LYS A 115 -3.28 10.55 9.57
C LYS A 115 -4.13 11.54 8.81
N VAL A 116 -5.44 11.38 8.88
CA VAL A 116 -6.40 12.33 8.32
C VAL A 116 -7.36 12.81 9.39
N GLU A 117 -7.86 14.03 9.27
CA GLU A 117 -8.75 14.67 10.26
C GLU A 117 -10.07 13.89 10.40
N LYS A 118 -10.68 13.50 9.27
CA LYS A 118 -11.97 12.82 9.24
C LYS A 118 -11.88 11.48 8.51
N PRO A 119 -11.33 10.43 9.16
CA PRO A 119 -11.13 9.12 8.52
C PRO A 119 -12.39 8.51 7.94
N GLU A 120 -13.55 8.73 8.57
CA GLU A 120 -14.83 8.20 8.09
C GLU A 120 -15.25 8.78 6.74
N ARG A 121 -14.84 10.03 6.40
CA ARG A 121 -15.06 10.62 5.07
C ARG A 121 -14.28 9.87 4.00
N VAL A 122 -12.98 9.67 4.24
CA VAL A 122 -12.10 8.95 3.31
C VAL A 122 -12.58 7.51 3.13
N LEU A 123 -13.04 6.87 4.20
CA LEU A 123 -13.53 5.50 4.17
C LEU A 123 -14.96 5.36 3.59
N ALA A 124 -15.78 6.43 3.56
CA ALA A 124 -17.17 6.36 3.15
C ALA A 124 -17.38 5.84 1.72
N HIS A 125 -16.44 6.17 0.83
CA HIS A 125 -16.48 5.80 -0.59
C HIS A 125 -16.01 4.36 -0.86
N LEU A 126 -15.47 3.68 0.16
CA LEU A 126 -14.92 2.33 0.01
C LEU A 126 -16.01 1.25 0.21
N PRO A 127 -15.86 0.08 -0.44
CA PRO A 127 -16.70 -1.09 -0.18
C PRO A 127 -16.67 -1.49 1.30
N SER A 128 -17.76 -2.07 1.79
CA SER A 128 -17.93 -2.42 3.22
C SER A 128 -16.79 -3.27 3.78
N TRP A 129 -16.32 -4.26 3.02
CA TRP A 129 -15.22 -5.14 3.43
C TRP A 129 -13.89 -4.38 3.62
N LYS A 130 -13.59 -3.41 2.72
CA LYS A 130 -12.40 -2.55 2.87
C LYS A 130 -12.50 -1.67 4.11
N ARG A 131 -13.67 -1.07 4.35
CA ARG A 131 -13.90 -0.25 5.55
C ARG A 131 -13.66 -1.04 6.83
N THR A 132 -14.18 -2.28 6.89
CA THR A 132 -13.98 -3.16 8.05
C THR A 132 -12.51 -3.48 8.25
N LEU A 133 -11.78 -3.82 7.17
CA LEU A 133 -10.36 -4.12 7.23
C LEU A 133 -9.54 -2.90 7.71
N LEU A 134 -9.81 -1.72 7.17
CA LEU A 134 -9.11 -0.49 7.54
C LEU A 134 -9.42 -0.04 8.98
N ARG A 135 -10.66 -0.22 9.45
CA ARG A 135 -11.02 0.03 10.84
C ARG A 135 -10.30 -0.92 11.82
N ALA A 136 -10.18 -2.20 11.46
CA ALA A 136 -9.41 -3.15 12.26
C ALA A 136 -7.93 -2.75 12.33
N ASN A 137 -7.33 -2.33 11.22
CA ASN A 137 -5.93 -1.87 11.19
C ASN A 137 -5.71 -0.58 12.00
N ARG A 138 -6.67 0.35 12.04
CA ARG A 138 -6.58 1.57 12.85
C ARG A 138 -6.48 1.31 14.35
N GLY A 139 -7.05 0.21 14.83
CA GLY A 139 -6.89 -0.20 16.23
C GLY A 139 -5.45 -0.60 16.60
N MET A 140 -4.62 -0.90 15.59
CA MET A 140 -3.22 -1.33 15.76
C MET A 140 -2.23 -0.19 15.52
N VAL A 141 -2.55 0.73 14.58
CA VAL A 141 -1.71 1.88 14.21
C VAL A 141 -2.60 3.09 13.98
N GLU A 142 -2.25 4.23 14.59
CA GLU A 142 -3.01 5.49 14.46
C GLU A 142 -2.84 6.15 13.07
N ALA A 143 -2.90 5.38 11.99
CA ALA A 143 -2.85 5.87 10.63
C ALA A 143 -4.07 5.43 9.83
N THR A 144 -4.61 6.31 9.01
CA THR A 144 -5.73 6.00 8.12
C THR A 144 -5.24 5.37 6.82
N VAL A 145 -4.11 5.86 6.30
CA VAL A 145 -3.44 5.33 5.12
C VAL A 145 -2.12 4.70 5.53
N ASN A 146 -1.85 3.49 5.04
CA ASN A 146 -0.65 2.74 5.36
C ASN A 146 0.03 2.30 4.07
N LEU A 147 1.16 2.92 3.74
CA LEU A 147 1.91 2.67 2.53
C LEU A 147 3.11 1.76 2.84
N PRO A 148 3.11 0.49 2.40
CA PRO A 148 4.19 -0.44 2.71
C PRO A 148 5.43 -0.20 1.84
N VAL A 149 6.61 -0.52 2.36
CA VAL A 149 7.90 -0.37 1.65
C VAL A 149 7.96 -1.10 0.29
N VAL A 150 7.22 -2.20 0.15
CA VAL A 150 7.16 -2.99 -1.10
C VAL A 150 6.42 -2.26 -2.23
N ALA A 151 5.61 -1.27 -1.88
CA ALA A 151 4.85 -0.47 -2.84
C ALA A 151 5.71 0.51 -3.65
N PHE A 152 7.01 0.67 -3.32
CA PHE A 152 7.86 1.67 -3.94
C PHE A 152 9.20 1.10 -4.41
N THR A 153 9.65 1.59 -5.56
CA THR A 153 11.02 1.35 -6.06
C THR A 153 12.02 2.18 -5.25
N GLU A 154 11.65 3.41 -4.93
CA GLU A 154 12.45 4.35 -4.15
C GLU A 154 12.56 3.95 -2.67
N PRO A 155 13.58 4.44 -1.95
CA PRO A 155 13.65 4.31 -0.50
C PRO A 155 12.40 4.93 0.17
N LEU A 156 11.90 4.28 1.21
CA LEU A 156 10.68 4.72 1.89
C LEU A 156 10.79 6.13 2.48
N ASP A 157 11.99 6.49 2.96
CA ASP A 157 12.27 7.81 3.54
C ASP A 157 12.20 8.93 2.48
N ASP A 158 12.62 8.64 1.24
CA ASP A 158 12.51 9.59 0.13
C ASP A 158 11.04 9.79 -0.29
N VAL A 159 10.26 8.72 -0.33
CA VAL A 159 8.81 8.80 -0.58
C VAL A 159 8.12 9.60 0.53
N ALA A 160 8.47 9.37 1.80
CA ALA A 160 7.90 10.11 2.93
C ALA A 160 8.28 11.59 2.87
N ARG A 161 9.52 11.92 2.47
CA ARG A 161 9.97 13.29 2.26
C ARG A 161 9.18 13.98 1.14
N LYS A 162 9.03 13.34 -0.03
CA LYS A 162 8.21 13.87 -1.14
C LYS A 162 6.76 14.16 -0.72
N LEU A 163 6.14 13.24 0.03
CA LEU A 163 4.79 13.43 0.57
C LEU A 163 4.69 14.67 1.46
N ARG A 164 5.66 14.84 2.40
CA ARG A 164 5.70 16.00 3.30
C ARG A 164 5.95 17.30 2.54
N GLU A 165 6.89 17.32 1.60
CA GLU A 165 7.19 18.48 0.75
C GLU A 165 5.95 18.95 -0.03
N ARG A 166 5.20 18.01 -0.63
CA ARG A 166 3.96 18.33 -1.35
C ARG A 166 2.85 18.86 -0.42
N TRP A 167 2.72 18.24 0.75
CA TRP A 167 1.76 18.70 1.76
C TRP A 167 2.10 20.10 2.30
N GLU A 168 3.37 20.39 2.54
CA GLU A 168 3.85 21.71 2.99
C GLU A 168 3.63 22.77 1.89
N GLN A 169 3.92 22.47 0.64
CA GLN A 169 3.65 23.34 -0.50
C GLN A 169 2.17 23.69 -0.60
N TYR A 170 1.30 22.70 -0.43
CA TYR A 170 -0.14 22.91 -0.42
C TYR A 170 -0.57 23.88 0.71
N LYS A 171 -0.09 23.69 1.94
CA LYS A 171 -0.38 24.59 3.07
C LYS A 171 0.08 26.03 2.80
N GLN A 172 1.30 26.18 2.29
CA GLN A 172 1.83 27.50 1.96
C GLN A 172 1.05 28.22 0.83
N ALA A 173 0.50 27.46 -0.12
CA ALA A 173 -0.35 28.00 -1.17
C ALA A 173 -1.69 28.48 -0.62
N GLN A 174 -2.26 27.77 0.35
CA GLN A 174 -3.51 28.17 1.04
C GLN A 174 -3.32 29.44 1.89
N ASP A 175 -2.19 29.57 2.60
CA ASP A 175 -1.89 30.73 3.45
C ASP A 175 -1.66 32.03 2.64
N ARG A 176 -1.43 31.91 1.33
CA ARG A 176 -1.21 33.04 0.43
C ARG A 176 -2.47 33.48 -0.37
N ALA A 177 -3.51 32.67 -0.34
CA ALA A 177 -4.75 32.89 -1.09
C ALA A 177 -5.79 33.64 -0.25
#